data_afc5cade01dbc27e82b66e65ac71200f
#
_entry.id   afc5cade01dbc27e82b66e65ac71200f
#
_cell.length_a   1.000
_cell.length_b   1.000
_cell.length_c   1.000
_cell.angle_alpha   90.00
_cell.angle_beta   90.00
_cell.angle_gamma   90.00
#
_symmetry.space_group_name_H-M   'P 1'
#
loop_
_entity.id
_entity.type
_entity.pdbx_description
1 polymer ?
#
loop_
_entity_poly.entity_id
_entity_poly.type
_entity_poly.pdbx_seq_one_letter_code
_entity_poly.pdbx_strand_id
1 'polypeptide(L)'
;MTEQDIIDVLKTIINPQNHKDIVESGIVDRVAITDNGVEVFLKINHAVKPLQNSIRKAIRSAINQQLNPEINVETYVEDVDAPKTEKPVPLKDVKHIIAVASGKGGVGKSTVTANLAVALAKLGYKVGLIDADVFGPSMPKMFGLEGYKPLGSVSDDGRELIQPAEKYGVKMLSMGFFIDPDSPAIWRGPMASNFLNQIINDGDWGALDYLLFDLPPGTSDIHLTVVQNLKLAGAIIVSTPQQVAIADVVKGINMFRNDKINVPILGIVENMAWFTPAELPNNRYYIFGKDGNRAIAEKYGIRLLAQIPLVQSICENGDAGTPSVLDDNSPQSQYFMELAKNIKFE
;
A
#
# COMPACT_ATOMS: atom_id res chain seq x y z
N MET A 1 -16.74 12.75 -37.83
CA MET A 1 -17.14 11.47 -37.21
C MET A 1 -18.02 11.78 -36.02
N THR A 2 -19.18 11.17 -35.96
CA THR A 2 -20.18 11.34 -34.90
C THR A 2 -20.35 10.00 -34.16
N GLU A 3 -20.95 10.02 -32.98
CA GLU A 3 -21.31 8.79 -32.27
C GLU A 3 -22.23 7.89 -33.11
N GLN A 4 -23.10 8.50 -33.91
CA GLN A 4 -24.00 7.75 -34.82
C GLN A 4 -23.23 6.99 -35.90
N ASP A 5 -22.16 7.60 -36.46
CA ASP A 5 -21.30 6.92 -37.45
C ASP A 5 -20.67 5.65 -36.86
N ILE A 6 -20.26 5.73 -35.59
CA ILE A 6 -19.67 4.61 -34.86
C ILE A 6 -20.71 3.53 -34.59
N ILE A 7 -21.91 3.90 -34.12
CA ILE A 7 -23.01 2.97 -33.87
C ILE A 7 -23.39 2.23 -35.16
N ASP A 8 -23.44 2.91 -36.29
CA ASP A 8 -23.80 2.28 -37.57
C ASP A 8 -22.73 1.29 -38.04
N VAL A 9 -21.45 1.55 -37.77
CA VAL A 9 -20.38 0.58 -37.98
C VAL A 9 -20.54 -0.62 -37.04
N LEU A 10 -20.85 -0.41 -35.75
CA LEU A 10 -21.03 -1.48 -34.77
C LEU A 10 -22.19 -2.42 -35.10
N LYS A 11 -23.23 -1.93 -35.79
CA LYS A 11 -24.35 -2.75 -36.30
C LYS A 11 -23.91 -3.75 -37.38
N THR A 12 -22.75 -3.59 -37.98
CA THR A 12 -22.22 -4.58 -38.94
C THR A 12 -21.65 -5.84 -38.28
N ILE A 13 -21.47 -5.81 -36.96
CA ILE A 13 -20.90 -6.93 -36.20
C ILE A 13 -22.03 -7.78 -35.65
N ILE A 14 -22.11 -9.03 -36.10
CA ILE A 14 -23.17 -9.97 -35.73
C ILE A 14 -22.76 -10.78 -34.51
N ASN A 15 -23.62 -10.85 -33.51
CA ASN A 15 -23.49 -11.77 -32.39
C ASN A 15 -23.83 -13.21 -32.85
N PRO A 16 -22.86 -14.14 -32.82
CA PRO A 16 -23.08 -15.50 -33.33
C PRO A 16 -24.08 -16.33 -32.53
N GLN A 17 -24.47 -15.90 -31.34
CA GLN A 17 -25.41 -16.63 -30.49
C GLN A 17 -26.87 -16.38 -30.83
N ASN A 18 -27.22 -15.17 -31.28
CA ASN A 18 -28.62 -14.78 -31.54
C ASN A 18 -28.84 -14.24 -32.94
N HIS A 19 -27.79 -14.19 -33.78
CA HIS A 19 -27.80 -13.70 -35.16
C HIS A 19 -28.28 -12.22 -35.32
N LYS A 20 -28.30 -11.45 -34.24
CA LYS A 20 -28.53 -10.01 -34.24
C LYS A 20 -27.19 -9.26 -34.17
N ASP A 21 -27.20 -7.99 -34.57
CA ASP A 21 -26.00 -7.17 -34.37
C ASP A 21 -25.72 -6.91 -32.89
N ILE A 22 -24.49 -6.48 -32.57
CA ILE A 22 -24.07 -6.27 -31.17
C ILE A 22 -24.75 -5.09 -30.49
N VAL A 23 -25.32 -4.14 -31.25
CA VAL A 23 -26.09 -3.00 -30.73
C VAL A 23 -27.50 -3.46 -30.39
N GLU A 24 -28.21 -4.13 -31.33
CA GLU A 24 -29.54 -4.70 -31.09
C GLU A 24 -29.52 -5.80 -30.03
N SER A 25 -28.43 -6.53 -29.92
CA SER A 25 -28.22 -7.55 -28.87
C SER A 25 -28.02 -6.94 -27.47
N GLY A 26 -27.93 -5.63 -27.34
CA GLY A 26 -27.66 -4.96 -26.05
C GLY A 26 -26.25 -5.18 -25.49
N ILE A 27 -25.32 -5.65 -26.32
CA ILE A 27 -23.90 -5.81 -25.94
C ILE A 27 -23.23 -4.43 -25.90
N VAL A 28 -23.57 -3.51 -26.79
CA VAL A 28 -23.09 -2.13 -26.76
C VAL A 28 -24.01 -1.32 -25.86
N ASP A 29 -23.45 -0.75 -24.79
CA ASP A 29 -24.17 0.14 -23.88
C ASP A 29 -24.15 1.58 -24.37
N ARG A 30 -22.95 2.09 -24.64
CA ARG A 30 -22.73 3.44 -25.15
C ARG A 30 -21.39 3.56 -25.87
N VAL A 31 -21.26 4.61 -26.65
CA VAL A 31 -20.01 5.03 -27.28
C VAL A 31 -19.69 6.45 -26.86
N ALA A 32 -18.42 6.81 -26.82
CA ALA A 32 -17.95 8.17 -26.56
C ALA A 32 -16.80 8.50 -27.48
N ILE A 33 -16.72 9.74 -27.93
CA ILE A 33 -15.60 10.30 -28.70
C ILE A 33 -14.80 11.19 -27.77
N THR A 34 -13.52 10.92 -27.65
CA THR A 34 -12.61 11.67 -26.81
C THR A 34 -11.47 12.27 -27.64
N ASP A 35 -10.69 13.16 -27.06
CA ASP A 35 -9.49 13.73 -27.72
C ASP A 35 -8.45 12.65 -28.09
N ASN A 36 -8.50 11.49 -27.44
CA ASN A 36 -7.58 10.38 -27.62
C ASN A 36 -8.11 9.26 -28.54
N GLY A 37 -9.38 9.34 -29.01
CA GLY A 37 -9.98 8.33 -29.86
C GLY A 37 -11.43 7.98 -29.55
N VAL A 38 -11.82 6.75 -29.74
CA VAL A 38 -13.16 6.23 -29.53
C VAL A 38 -13.18 5.26 -28.35
N GLU A 39 -14.10 5.45 -27.44
CA GLU A 39 -14.39 4.55 -26.33
C GLU A 39 -15.73 3.84 -26.57
N VAL A 40 -15.72 2.50 -26.46
CA VAL A 40 -16.93 1.67 -26.60
C VAL A 40 -17.17 0.91 -25.29
N PHE A 41 -18.30 1.15 -24.68
CA PHE A 41 -18.72 0.51 -23.42
C PHE A 41 -19.63 -0.68 -23.74
N LEU A 42 -19.25 -1.84 -23.23
CA LEU A 42 -19.90 -3.12 -23.51
C LEU A 42 -20.52 -3.69 -22.23
N LYS A 43 -21.76 -4.18 -22.32
CA LYS A 43 -22.43 -5.01 -21.33
C LYS A 43 -22.36 -6.46 -21.76
N ILE A 44 -21.65 -7.28 -21.00
CA ILE A 44 -21.45 -8.69 -21.33
C ILE A 44 -22.04 -9.54 -20.21
N ASN A 45 -22.93 -10.46 -20.59
CA ASN A 45 -23.50 -11.48 -19.72
C ASN A 45 -22.70 -12.80 -19.79
N HIS A 46 -23.03 -13.75 -18.92
CA HIS A 46 -22.35 -15.05 -18.84
C HIS A 46 -22.33 -15.80 -20.19
N ALA A 47 -23.37 -15.69 -20.99
CA ALA A 47 -23.46 -16.35 -22.30
C ALA A 47 -22.45 -15.74 -23.30
N VAL A 48 -22.27 -14.43 -23.29
CA VAL A 48 -21.38 -13.70 -24.23
C VAL A 48 -19.92 -13.66 -23.75
N LYS A 49 -19.66 -13.90 -22.47
CA LYS A 49 -18.32 -13.85 -21.87
C LYS A 49 -17.22 -14.62 -22.63
N PRO A 50 -17.46 -15.85 -23.16
CA PRO A 50 -16.46 -16.56 -23.97
C PRO A 50 -16.10 -15.83 -25.27
N LEU A 51 -16.98 -14.97 -25.79
CA LEU A 51 -16.81 -14.23 -27.04
C LEU A 51 -16.23 -12.82 -26.83
N GLN A 52 -16.03 -12.40 -25.60
CA GLN A 52 -15.59 -11.04 -25.22
C GLN A 52 -14.38 -10.56 -26.04
N ASN A 53 -13.32 -11.37 -26.11
CA ASN A 53 -12.10 -10.98 -26.81
C ASN A 53 -12.30 -10.91 -28.34
N SER A 54 -13.15 -11.75 -28.89
CA SER A 54 -13.50 -11.74 -30.32
C SER A 54 -14.31 -10.50 -30.68
N ILE A 55 -15.28 -10.13 -29.84
CA ILE A 55 -16.10 -8.93 -30.00
C ILE A 55 -15.22 -7.68 -29.93
N ARG A 56 -14.34 -7.57 -28.95
CA ARG A 56 -13.39 -6.44 -28.82
C ARG A 56 -12.50 -6.27 -30.04
N LYS A 57 -11.98 -7.38 -30.60
CA LYS A 57 -11.18 -7.37 -31.82
C LYS A 57 -12.02 -6.95 -33.04
N ALA A 58 -13.25 -7.46 -33.17
CA ALA A 58 -14.15 -7.11 -34.25
C ALA A 58 -14.53 -5.61 -34.23
N ILE A 59 -14.84 -5.05 -33.05
CA ILE A 59 -15.11 -3.62 -32.86
C ILE A 59 -13.94 -2.77 -33.35
N ARG A 60 -12.72 -3.06 -32.87
CA ARG A 60 -11.53 -2.32 -33.29
C ARG A 60 -11.30 -2.42 -34.80
N SER A 61 -11.40 -3.62 -35.34
CA SER A 61 -11.21 -3.86 -36.77
C SER A 61 -12.26 -3.11 -37.62
N ALA A 62 -13.55 -3.18 -37.25
CA ALA A 62 -14.62 -2.54 -38.00
C ALA A 62 -14.50 -1.00 -38.00
N ILE A 63 -14.21 -0.38 -36.85
CA ILE A 63 -14.03 1.07 -36.72
C ILE A 63 -12.82 1.52 -37.56
N ASN A 64 -11.68 0.83 -37.43
CA ASN A 64 -10.46 1.20 -38.15
C ASN A 64 -10.60 0.99 -39.68
N GLN A 65 -11.33 -0.03 -40.13
CA GLN A 65 -11.52 -0.28 -41.55
C GLN A 65 -12.56 0.65 -42.21
N GLN A 66 -13.62 0.99 -41.50
CA GLN A 66 -14.75 1.70 -42.10
C GLN A 66 -14.74 3.22 -41.82
N LEU A 67 -14.08 3.67 -40.76
CA LEU A 67 -14.01 5.12 -40.42
C LEU A 67 -12.62 5.70 -40.60
N ASN A 68 -11.64 5.25 -39.79
CA ASN A 68 -10.27 5.75 -39.89
C ASN A 68 -9.27 4.75 -39.31
N PRO A 69 -8.25 4.29 -40.07
CA PRO A 69 -7.26 3.32 -39.62
C PRO A 69 -6.40 3.77 -38.44
N GLU A 70 -6.26 5.06 -38.21
CA GLU A 70 -5.40 5.63 -37.16
C GLU A 70 -6.13 5.92 -35.86
N ILE A 71 -7.44 5.70 -35.79
CA ILE A 71 -8.22 5.93 -34.58
C ILE A 71 -7.81 4.90 -33.49
N ASN A 72 -7.46 5.44 -32.31
CA ASN A 72 -7.34 4.60 -31.12
C ASN A 72 -8.74 4.18 -30.64
N VAL A 73 -8.98 2.87 -30.53
CA VAL A 73 -10.27 2.32 -30.09
C VAL A 73 -10.06 1.59 -28.76
N GLU A 74 -10.64 2.12 -27.69
CA GLU A 74 -10.66 1.49 -26.38
C GLU A 74 -12.03 0.86 -26.10
N THR A 75 -12.02 -0.31 -25.47
CA THR A 75 -13.25 -1.03 -25.14
C THR A 75 -13.29 -1.34 -23.67
N TYR A 76 -14.33 -0.87 -22.99
CA TYR A 76 -14.60 -1.12 -21.56
C TYR A 76 -15.72 -2.15 -21.46
N VAL A 77 -15.59 -3.09 -20.53
CA VAL A 77 -16.54 -4.21 -20.38
C VAL A 77 -17.12 -4.20 -18.97
N GLU A 78 -18.45 -4.15 -18.88
CA GLU A 78 -19.22 -4.39 -17.67
C GLU A 78 -19.83 -5.80 -17.75
N ASP A 79 -19.51 -6.66 -16.79
CA ASP A 79 -20.14 -7.99 -16.65
C ASP A 79 -21.47 -7.82 -15.90
N VAL A 80 -22.59 -7.91 -16.64
CA VAL A 80 -23.93 -7.67 -16.09
C VAL A 80 -24.47 -8.81 -15.23
N ASP A 81 -23.90 -10.00 -15.36
CA ASP A 81 -24.22 -11.17 -14.54
C ASP A 81 -23.21 -11.36 -13.39
N ALA A 82 -22.17 -10.54 -13.35
CA ALA A 82 -21.32 -10.54 -12.18
C ALA A 82 -22.21 -10.23 -10.97
N PRO A 83 -22.25 -11.10 -9.95
CA PRO A 83 -22.96 -10.78 -8.75
C PRO A 83 -22.52 -9.37 -8.35
N LYS A 84 -23.46 -8.45 -8.10
CA LYS A 84 -23.17 -7.16 -7.45
C LYS A 84 -22.74 -7.49 -6.03
N THR A 85 -21.60 -8.12 -5.90
CA THR A 85 -20.89 -8.17 -4.64
C THR A 85 -20.54 -6.73 -4.36
N GLU A 86 -21.17 -6.14 -3.36
CA GLU A 86 -20.65 -4.94 -2.74
C GLU A 86 -19.15 -5.17 -2.66
N LYS A 87 -18.37 -4.27 -3.25
CA LYS A 87 -16.90 -4.42 -3.18
C LYS A 87 -16.61 -4.63 -1.70
N PRO A 88 -16.00 -5.75 -1.32
CA PRO A 88 -15.76 -6.02 0.08
C PRO A 88 -15.05 -4.80 0.66
N VAL A 89 -15.59 -4.26 1.75
CA VAL A 89 -14.91 -3.15 2.43
C VAL A 89 -13.56 -3.70 2.86
N PRO A 90 -12.45 -3.18 2.31
CA PRO A 90 -11.15 -3.74 2.62
C PRO A 90 -10.90 -3.66 4.12
N LEU A 91 -10.36 -4.73 4.70
CA LEU A 91 -9.90 -4.75 6.10
C LEU A 91 -10.99 -4.41 7.13
N LYS A 92 -12.26 -4.79 6.86
CA LYS A 92 -13.43 -4.52 7.73
C LYS A 92 -13.26 -5.03 9.17
N ASP A 93 -12.48 -6.10 9.35
CA ASP A 93 -12.25 -6.77 10.64
C ASP A 93 -10.95 -6.28 11.31
N VAL A 94 -10.34 -5.20 10.80
CA VAL A 94 -9.16 -4.53 11.38
C VAL A 94 -9.62 -3.32 12.18
N LYS A 95 -9.27 -3.26 13.48
CA LYS A 95 -9.70 -2.17 14.37
C LYS A 95 -8.96 -0.86 14.07
N HIS A 96 -7.64 -0.93 13.95
CA HIS A 96 -6.80 0.25 13.78
C HIS A 96 -5.80 0.06 12.63
N ILE A 97 -5.94 0.83 11.59
CA ILE A 97 -5.01 0.88 10.47
C ILE A 97 -4.10 2.09 10.65
N ILE A 98 -2.79 1.88 10.77
CA ILE A 98 -1.80 2.92 11.04
C ILE A 98 -0.80 2.99 9.89
N ALA A 99 -0.62 4.18 9.33
CA ALA A 99 0.45 4.44 8.38
C ALA A 99 1.73 4.84 9.12
N VAL A 100 2.86 4.23 8.78
CA VAL A 100 4.18 4.67 9.23
C VAL A 100 4.90 5.28 8.03
N ALA A 101 5.17 6.57 8.12
CA ALA A 101 5.70 7.38 7.04
C ALA A 101 6.99 8.09 7.44
N SER A 102 7.77 8.49 6.46
CA SER A 102 8.92 9.36 6.66
C SER A 102 9.05 10.34 5.49
N GLY A 103 9.46 11.56 5.78
CA GLY A 103 9.71 12.56 4.74
C GLY A 103 10.94 12.24 3.88
N LYS A 104 11.87 11.42 4.37
CA LYS A 104 13.17 11.12 3.74
C LYS A 104 13.54 9.66 3.94
N GLY A 105 14.27 9.07 2.99
CA GLY A 105 14.87 7.77 3.13
C GLY A 105 16.04 7.74 4.12
N GLY A 106 16.33 6.57 4.72
CA GLY A 106 17.47 6.37 5.62
C GLY A 106 17.26 6.84 7.06
N VAL A 107 16.04 7.26 7.45
CA VAL A 107 15.74 7.65 8.84
C VAL A 107 15.41 6.47 9.77
N GLY A 108 15.42 5.24 9.25
CA GLY A 108 15.08 4.02 9.99
C GLY A 108 13.59 3.77 10.17
N LYS A 109 12.76 4.27 9.27
CA LYS A 109 11.29 4.06 9.26
C LYS A 109 10.94 2.58 9.41
N SER A 110 11.46 1.73 8.53
CA SER A 110 11.17 0.29 8.53
C SER A 110 11.66 -0.42 9.80
N THR A 111 12.82 -0.01 10.35
CA THR A 111 13.31 -0.50 11.65
C THR A 111 12.33 -0.18 12.77
N VAL A 112 11.81 1.05 12.80
CA VAL A 112 10.80 1.47 13.78
C VAL A 112 9.50 0.69 13.57
N THR A 113 9.05 0.53 12.32
CA THR A 113 7.81 -0.19 12.00
C THR A 113 7.89 -1.67 12.39
N ALA A 114 8.99 -2.35 12.06
CA ALA A 114 9.21 -3.75 12.40
C ALA A 114 9.19 -3.99 13.91
N ASN A 115 9.95 -3.18 14.66
CA ASN A 115 10.01 -3.29 16.11
C ASN A 115 8.67 -2.90 16.77
N LEU A 116 7.97 -1.91 16.25
CA LEU A 116 6.64 -1.52 16.73
C LEU A 116 5.62 -2.65 16.53
N ALA A 117 5.61 -3.30 15.36
CA ALA A 117 4.72 -4.42 15.07
C ALA A 117 4.93 -5.55 16.09
N VAL A 118 6.19 -5.94 16.31
CA VAL A 118 6.52 -6.99 17.27
C VAL A 118 6.24 -6.54 18.70
N ALA A 119 6.48 -5.27 19.07
CA ALA A 119 6.15 -4.74 20.40
C ALA A 119 4.64 -4.83 20.69
N LEU A 120 3.80 -4.47 19.72
CA LEU A 120 2.34 -4.60 19.84
C LEU A 120 1.93 -6.07 19.99
N ALA A 121 2.52 -6.98 19.22
CA ALA A 121 2.27 -8.41 19.37
C ALA A 121 2.68 -8.94 20.76
N LYS A 122 3.82 -8.49 21.30
CA LYS A 122 4.26 -8.82 22.68
C LYS A 122 3.31 -8.27 23.75
N LEU A 123 2.60 -7.19 23.47
CA LEU A 123 1.53 -6.68 24.36
C LEU A 123 0.21 -7.48 24.25
N GLY A 124 0.15 -8.51 23.41
CA GLY A 124 -0.98 -9.41 23.26
C GLY A 124 -1.98 -8.99 22.17
N TYR A 125 -1.67 -8.00 21.36
CA TYR A 125 -2.51 -7.59 20.24
C TYR A 125 -2.32 -8.48 19.01
N LYS A 126 -3.37 -8.65 18.22
CA LYS A 126 -3.32 -9.27 16.89
C LYS A 126 -2.82 -8.23 15.90
N VAL A 127 -1.66 -8.43 15.31
CA VAL A 127 -0.95 -7.44 14.51
C VAL A 127 -0.71 -7.93 13.10
N GLY A 128 -1.04 -7.07 12.14
CA GLY A 128 -0.65 -7.20 10.74
C GLY A 128 0.37 -6.12 10.36
N LEU A 129 1.18 -6.42 9.36
CA LEU A 129 2.16 -5.51 8.77
C LEU A 129 2.17 -5.64 7.26
N ILE A 130 1.98 -4.52 6.57
CA ILE A 130 2.15 -4.41 5.12
C ILE A 130 3.39 -3.57 4.84
N ASP A 131 4.38 -4.19 4.18
CA ASP A 131 5.52 -3.48 3.63
C ASP A 131 5.17 -3.01 2.21
N ALA A 132 4.87 -1.73 2.09
CA ALA A 132 4.46 -1.07 0.87
C ALA A 132 5.62 -0.36 0.14
N ASP A 133 6.86 -0.49 0.62
CA ASP A 133 8.03 0.08 -0.04
C ASP A 133 8.51 -0.83 -1.18
N VAL A 134 7.97 -0.59 -2.37
CA VAL A 134 8.27 -1.37 -3.57
C VAL A 134 9.70 -1.18 -4.07
N PHE A 135 10.33 -0.04 -3.76
CA PHE A 135 11.66 0.30 -4.24
C PHE A 135 12.78 -0.19 -3.33
N GLY A 136 12.46 -0.49 -2.08
CA GLY A 136 13.42 -0.98 -1.09
C GLY A 136 12.73 -1.80 0.00
N PRO A 137 12.04 -2.90 -0.36
CA PRO A 137 11.31 -3.70 0.62
C PRO A 137 12.30 -4.30 1.61
N SER A 138 12.24 -3.89 2.86
CA SER A 138 13.19 -4.27 3.90
C SER A 138 12.63 -5.25 4.94
N MET A 139 11.31 -5.38 5.02
CA MET A 139 10.66 -6.25 6.01
C MET A 139 11.01 -7.74 5.86
N PRO A 140 11.13 -8.31 4.64
CA PRO A 140 11.58 -9.69 4.49
C PRO A 140 12.93 -9.96 5.18
N LYS A 141 13.89 -9.03 5.04
CA LYS A 141 15.18 -9.10 5.72
C LYS A 141 15.03 -8.97 7.23
N MET A 142 14.33 -7.92 7.70
CA MET A 142 14.18 -7.60 9.12
C MET A 142 13.43 -8.68 9.90
N PHE A 143 12.66 -9.52 9.23
CA PHE A 143 11.97 -10.67 9.83
C PHE A 143 12.65 -12.01 9.51
N GLY A 144 13.78 -12.03 8.77
CA GLY A 144 14.43 -13.28 8.33
C GLY A 144 13.48 -14.16 7.53
N LEU A 145 12.75 -13.55 6.60
CA LEU A 145 11.78 -14.16 5.67
C LEU A 145 12.19 -13.94 4.22
N GLU A 146 13.48 -13.73 3.97
CA GLU A 146 14.02 -13.61 2.61
C GLU A 146 13.74 -14.89 1.82
N GLY A 147 13.30 -14.74 0.59
CA GLY A 147 12.94 -15.87 -0.27
C GLY A 147 11.58 -16.52 0.07
N TYR A 148 10.86 -16.06 1.11
CA TYR A 148 9.51 -16.53 1.37
C TYR A 148 8.59 -16.19 0.19
N LYS A 149 7.75 -17.15 -0.19
CA LYS A 149 6.71 -16.97 -1.22
C LYS A 149 5.35 -17.24 -0.58
N PRO A 150 4.46 -16.23 -0.51
CA PRO A 150 3.12 -16.40 0.01
C PRO A 150 2.36 -17.48 -0.76
N LEU A 151 1.62 -18.30 -0.02
CA LEU A 151 0.73 -19.30 -0.61
C LEU A 151 -0.64 -18.68 -0.91
N GLY A 152 -1.29 -19.18 -1.96
CA GLY A 152 -2.69 -18.92 -2.20
C GLY A 152 -3.57 -19.83 -1.34
N SER A 153 -4.71 -19.31 -0.92
CA SER A 153 -5.81 -20.09 -0.32
C SER A 153 -7.12 -19.67 -0.97
N VAL A 154 -8.18 -20.44 -0.70
CA VAL A 154 -9.52 -20.12 -1.19
C VAL A 154 -10.41 -19.94 0.03
N SER A 155 -11.09 -18.81 0.14
CA SER A 155 -12.05 -18.53 1.21
C SER A 155 -13.34 -19.33 1.03
N ASP A 156 -14.17 -19.40 2.05
CA ASP A 156 -15.45 -20.11 2.04
C ASP A 156 -16.41 -19.61 0.95
N ASP A 157 -16.30 -18.35 0.54
CA ASP A 157 -17.06 -17.72 -0.54
C ASP A 157 -16.39 -17.85 -1.93
N GLY A 158 -15.30 -18.64 -2.03
CA GLY A 158 -14.63 -18.99 -3.29
C GLY A 158 -13.65 -17.94 -3.79
N ARG A 159 -13.27 -16.91 -3.01
CA ARG A 159 -12.25 -15.92 -3.38
C ARG A 159 -10.85 -16.49 -3.18
N GLU A 160 -9.97 -16.19 -4.10
CA GLU A 160 -8.54 -16.44 -3.93
C GLU A 160 -7.96 -15.44 -2.91
N LEU A 161 -7.28 -15.95 -1.90
CA LEU A 161 -6.62 -15.17 -0.86
C LEU A 161 -5.12 -15.41 -0.87
N ILE A 162 -4.37 -14.42 -0.39
CA ILE A 162 -2.93 -14.47 -0.19
C ILE A 162 -2.66 -14.68 1.29
N GLN A 163 -2.01 -15.80 1.66
CA GLN A 163 -1.67 -16.07 3.04
C GLN A 163 -0.49 -15.23 3.50
N PRO A 164 -0.66 -14.38 4.53
CA PRO A 164 0.46 -13.65 5.13
C PRO A 164 1.48 -14.62 5.77
N ALA A 165 2.75 -14.25 5.72
CA ALA A 165 3.74 -14.90 6.57
C ALA A 165 3.45 -14.58 8.04
N GLU A 166 3.59 -15.56 8.92
CA GLU A 166 3.45 -15.35 10.36
C GLU A 166 4.78 -15.52 11.06
N LYS A 167 5.27 -14.48 11.70
CA LYS A 167 6.50 -14.53 12.49
C LYS A 167 6.46 -13.53 13.63
N TYR A 168 6.99 -13.90 14.77
CA TYR A 168 7.03 -13.08 16.00
C TYR A 168 5.64 -12.54 16.42
N GLY A 169 4.57 -13.29 16.15
CA GLY A 169 3.20 -12.88 16.44
C GLY A 169 2.62 -11.83 15.48
N VAL A 170 3.28 -11.59 14.35
CA VAL A 170 2.87 -10.62 13.33
C VAL A 170 2.55 -11.34 12.03
N LYS A 171 1.36 -11.09 11.45
CA LYS A 171 1.00 -11.43 10.07
C LYS A 171 1.61 -10.42 9.12
N MET A 172 2.37 -10.84 8.13
CA MET A 172 3.08 -9.92 7.25
C MET A 172 2.92 -10.25 5.76
N LEU A 173 2.64 -9.23 4.97
CA LEU A 173 2.83 -9.25 3.52
C LEU A 173 3.76 -8.11 3.12
N SER A 174 4.74 -8.42 2.29
CA SER A 174 5.68 -7.45 1.73
C SER A 174 5.60 -7.49 0.22
N MET A 175 5.67 -6.33 -0.42
CA MET A 175 5.90 -6.22 -1.86
C MET A 175 7.14 -7.03 -2.28
N GLY A 176 8.16 -7.13 -1.40
CA GLY A 176 9.38 -7.89 -1.62
C GLY A 176 9.20 -9.40 -1.76
N PHE A 177 8.11 -9.99 -1.29
CA PHE A 177 7.84 -11.42 -1.47
C PHE A 177 7.53 -11.80 -2.92
N PHE A 178 7.14 -10.82 -3.73
CA PHE A 178 6.68 -10.99 -5.10
C PHE A 178 7.69 -10.45 -6.13
N ILE A 179 8.74 -9.79 -5.66
CA ILE A 179 9.83 -9.31 -6.49
C ILE A 179 10.92 -10.38 -6.54
N ASP A 180 11.38 -10.68 -7.74
CA ASP A 180 12.56 -11.53 -7.92
C ASP A 180 13.79 -10.63 -7.72
N PRO A 181 14.66 -10.91 -6.75
CA PRO A 181 15.87 -10.13 -6.50
C PRO A 181 16.82 -10.06 -7.70
N ASP A 182 16.81 -11.10 -8.55
CA ASP A 182 17.69 -11.23 -9.72
C ASP A 182 17.07 -10.62 -11.00
N SER A 183 15.82 -10.21 -10.94
CA SER A 183 15.11 -9.60 -12.07
C SER A 183 14.91 -8.11 -11.85
N PRO A 184 15.37 -7.22 -12.76
CA PRO A 184 15.10 -5.80 -12.66
C PRO A 184 13.60 -5.54 -12.93
N ALA A 185 12.76 -5.73 -11.93
CA ALA A 185 11.35 -5.37 -12.03
C ALA A 185 11.22 -3.85 -12.08
N ILE A 186 10.92 -3.30 -13.26
CA ILE A 186 10.63 -1.88 -13.41
C ILE A 186 9.18 -1.65 -12.95
N TRP A 187 9.02 -1.39 -11.67
CA TRP A 187 7.73 -1.01 -11.11
C TRP A 187 7.42 0.44 -11.49
N ARG A 188 6.35 0.64 -12.27
CA ARG A 188 5.77 1.97 -12.49
C ARG A 188 4.75 2.25 -11.40
N GLY A 189 4.59 3.53 -11.01
CA GLY A 189 3.67 3.92 -9.93
C GLY A 189 2.29 3.25 -9.98
N PRO A 190 1.55 3.27 -11.12
CA PRO A 190 0.25 2.62 -11.23
C PRO A 190 0.28 1.10 -11.01
N MET A 191 1.35 0.41 -11.43
CA MET A 191 1.50 -1.04 -11.20
C MET A 191 1.69 -1.35 -9.71
N ALA A 192 2.54 -0.57 -9.05
CA ALA A 192 2.78 -0.70 -7.62
C ALA A 192 1.50 -0.44 -6.80
N SER A 193 0.74 0.59 -7.15
CA SER A 193 -0.54 0.91 -6.51
C SER A 193 -1.59 -0.18 -6.71
N ASN A 194 -1.71 -0.73 -7.91
CA ASN A 194 -2.64 -1.84 -8.19
C ASN A 194 -2.27 -3.10 -7.40
N PHE A 195 -0.98 -3.41 -7.33
CA PHE A 195 -0.52 -4.57 -6.59
C PHE A 195 -0.68 -4.40 -5.07
N LEU A 196 -0.41 -3.19 -4.55
CA LEU A 196 -0.71 -2.89 -3.15
C LEU A 196 -2.20 -3.06 -2.84
N ASN A 197 -3.09 -2.59 -3.73
CA ASN A 197 -4.52 -2.82 -3.59
C ASN A 197 -4.87 -4.32 -3.58
N GLN A 198 -4.18 -5.13 -4.36
CA GLN A 198 -4.36 -6.59 -4.32
C GLN A 198 -3.93 -7.15 -2.97
N ILE A 199 -2.76 -6.81 -2.44
CA ILE A 199 -2.31 -7.22 -1.09
C ILE A 199 -3.31 -6.82 -0.01
N ILE A 200 -3.88 -5.61 -0.10
CA ILE A 200 -4.87 -5.10 0.86
C ILE A 200 -6.16 -5.91 0.80
N ASN A 201 -6.68 -6.18 -0.41
CA ASN A 201 -7.99 -6.79 -0.61
C ASN A 201 -7.97 -8.32 -0.51
N ASP A 202 -6.90 -8.94 -1.00
CA ASP A 202 -6.80 -10.39 -1.15
C ASP A 202 -5.94 -11.04 -0.05
N GLY A 203 -5.31 -10.25 0.83
CA GLY A 203 -4.59 -10.77 1.99
C GLY A 203 -5.55 -11.43 3.00
N ASP A 204 -5.21 -12.64 3.46
CA ASP A 204 -5.94 -13.34 4.53
C ASP A 204 -5.58 -12.78 5.91
N TRP A 205 -6.03 -11.55 6.14
CA TRP A 205 -5.69 -10.83 7.37
C TRP A 205 -6.47 -11.33 8.59
N GLY A 206 -7.73 -11.73 8.39
CA GLY A 206 -8.65 -12.05 9.48
C GLY A 206 -8.90 -10.83 10.39
N ALA A 207 -9.32 -11.09 11.62
CA ALA A 207 -9.54 -10.04 12.60
C ALA A 207 -8.21 -9.62 13.25
N LEU A 208 -7.88 -8.32 13.12
CA LEU A 208 -6.67 -7.70 13.69
C LEU A 208 -7.03 -6.54 14.62
N ASP A 209 -6.20 -6.34 15.65
CA ASP A 209 -6.28 -5.13 16.47
C ASP A 209 -5.55 -3.97 15.77
N TYR A 210 -4.40 -4.27 15.16
CA TYR A 210 -3.57 -3.30 14.44
C TYR A 210 -3.13 -3.83 13.09
N LEU A 211 -3.16 -2.97 12.07
CA LEU A 211 -2.47 -3.20 10.79
C LEU A 211 -1.58 -2.00 10.50
N LEU A 212 -0.28 -2.25 10.46
CA LEU A 212 0.72 -1.22 10.17
C LEU A 212 1.05 -1.24 8.68
N PHE A 213 1.15 -0.05 8.09
CA PHE A 213 1.66 0.14 6.73
C PHE A 213 3.03 0.80 6.79
N ASP A 214 4.08 0.09 6.39
CA ASP A 214 5.41 0.67 6.17
C ASP A 214 5.43 1.31 4.79
N LEU A 215 5.21 2.63 4.72
CA LEU A 215 5.10 3.37 3.47
C LEU A 215 6.49 3.65 2.87
N PRO A 216 6.64 3.82 1.55
CA PRO A 216 7.88 4.30 0.96
C PRO A 216 8.27 5.69 1.51
N PRO A 217 9.53 6.10 1.42
CA PRO A 217 9.93 7.45 1.87
C PRO A 217 9.34 8.54 0.96
N GLY A 218 9.13 9.72 1.52
CA GLY A 218 8.59 10.89 0.81
C GLY A 218 7.08 10.86 0.66
N THR A 219 6.59 11.37 -0.47
CA THR A 219 5.16 11.44 -0.82
C THR A 219 5.00 10.92 -2.25
N SER A 220 4.48 9.73 -2.41
CA SER A 220 4.32 9.04 -3.70
C SER A 220 2.86 8.61 -3.92
N ASP A 221 2.56 8.08 -5.11
CA ASP A 221 1.24 7.52 -5.44
C ASP A 221 0.80 6.42 -4.47
N ILE A 222 1.75 5.68 -3.88
CA ILE A 222 1.49 4.67 -2.85
C ILE A 222 0.81 5.30 -1.62
N HIS A 223 1.30 6.46 -1.15
CA HIS A 223 0.66 7.18 -0.04
C HIS A 223 -0.78 7.56 -0.37
N LEU A 224 -1.01 8.09 -1.57
CA LEU A 224 -2.36 8.44 -2.02
C LEU A 224 -3.27 7.21 -2.12
N THR A 225 -2.75 6.10 -2.61
CA THR A 225 -3.49 4.82 -2.69
C THR A 225 -3.97 4.37 -1.31
N VAL A 226 -3.08 4.40 -0.31
CA VAL A 226 -3.42 3.97 1.06
C VAL A 226 -4.46 4.91 1.69
N VAL A 227 -4.25 6.23 1.61
CA VAL A 227 -5.15 7.20 2.26
C VAL A 227 -6.51 7.36 1.57
N GLN A 228 -6.60 7.05 0.28
CA GLN A 228 -7.86 7.11 -0.48
C GLN A 228 -8.71 5.85 -0.34
N ASN A 229 -8.06 4.69 -0.18
CA ASN A 229 -8.76 3.40 -0.17
C ASN A 229 -9.04 2.89 1.25
N LEU A 230 -8.37 3.43 2.27
CA LEU A 230 -8.47 2.95 3.65
C LEU A 230 -8.83 4.07 4.61
N LYS A 231 -9.65 3.72 5.59
CA LYS A 231 -9.91 4.59 6.74
C LYS A 231 -8.79 4.42 7.76
N LEU A 232 -7.74 5.23 7.65
CA LEU A 232 -6.63 5.19 8.60
C LEU A 232 -7.08 5.72 9.98
N ALA A 233 -6.71 4.98 11.03
CA ALA A 233 -6.85 5.45 12.41
C ALA A 233 -5.84 6.56 12.72
N GLY A 234 -4.71 6.60 12.00
CA GLY A 234 -3.75 7.68 12.06
C GLY A 234 -2.43 7.35 11.38
N ALA A 235 -1.53 8.34 11.40
CA ALA A 235 -0.19 8.22 10.86
C ALA A 235 0.87 8.47 11.93
N ILE A 236 1.97 7.72 11.88
CA ILE A 236 3.18 7.94 12.68
C ILE A 236 4.26 8.45 11.71
N ILE A 237 4.94 9.53 12.07
CA ILE A 237 6.01 10.09 11.26
C ILE A 237 7.35 9.78 11.92
N VAL A 238 8.22 9.07 11.20
CA VAL A 238 9.58 8.74 11.66
C VAL A 238 10.58 9.69 11.03
N SER A 239 11.46 10.27 11.83
CA SER A 239 12.50 11.19 11.38
C SER A 239 13.73 11.12 12.29
N THR A 240 14.83 11.73 11.82
CA THR A 240 16.04 11.99 12.63
C THR A 240 16.07 13.46 13.07
N PRO A 241 16.89 13.84 14.07
CA PRO A 241 16.98 15.23 14.54
C PRO A 241 17.54 16.24 13.54
N GLN A 242 18.04 15.79 12.39
CA GLN A 242 18.68 16.66 11.38
C GLN A 242 17.72 17.69 10.80
N GLN A 243 18.18 18.95 10.65
CA GLN A 243 17.36 20.03 10.09
C GLN A 243 16.82 19.74 8.68
N VAL A 244 17.62 19.07 7.84
CA VAL A 244 17.14 18.64 6.51
C VAL A 244 16.04 17.59 6.58
N ALA A 245 16.06 16.68 7.55
CA ALA A 245 15.00 15.70 7.75
C ALA A 245 13.73 16.36 8.30
N ILE A 246 13.86 17.35 9.18
CA ILE A 246 12.77 18.11 9.75
C ILE A 246 11.95 18.86 8.69
N ALA A 247 12.63 19.45 7.67
CA ALA A 247 11.94 20.08 6.56
C ALA A 247 10.99 19.12 5.82
N ASP A 248 11.39 17.86 5.70
CA ASP A 248 10.58 16.82 5.06
C ASP A 248 9.48 16.28 5.99
N VAL A 249 9.68 16.30 7.31
CA VAL A 249 8.61 16.03 8.31
C VAL A 249 7.45 17.00 8.13
N VAL A 250 7.74 18.29 7.93
CA VAL A 250 6.70 19.30 7.70
C VAL A 250 5.88 19.00 6.44
N LYS A 251 6.52 18.54 5.37
CA LYS A 251 5.80 18.10 4.16
C LYS A 251 4.87 16.91 4.43
N GLY A 252 5.36 15.92 5.20
CA GLY A 252 4.55 14.77 5.62
C GLY A 252 3.35 15.18 6.49
N ILE A 253 3.55 16.09 7.45
CA ILE A 253 2.48 16.64 8.29
C ILE A 253 1.41 17.31 7.40
N ASN A 254 1.83 18.18 6.48
CA ASN A 254 0.92 18.89 5.59
C ASN A 254 0.17 17.95 4.65
N MET A 255 0.80 16.87 4.19
CA MET A 255 0.13 15.85 3.37
C MET A 255 -1.01 15.20 4.15
N PHE A 256 -0.76 14.68 5.36
CA PHE A 256 -1.79 14.00 6.15
C PHE A 256 -2.89 14.95 6.64
N ARG A 257 -2.57 16.22 6.89
CA ARG A 257 -3.55 17.24 7.31
C ARG A 257 -4.29 17.91 6.15
N ASN A 258 -3.98 17.58 4.90
CA ASN A 258 -4.69 18.12 3.75
C ASN A 258 -6.19 17.78 3.85
N ASP A 259 -7.08 18.73 3.55
CA ASP A 259 -8.54 18.59 3.68
C ASP A 259 -9.11 17.38 2.94
N LYS A 260 -8.47 16.96 1.84
CA LYS A 260 -8.88 15.79 1.04
C LYS A 260 -8.42 14.46 1.64
N ILE A 261 -7.42 14.48 2.51
CA ILE A 261 -6.81 13.29 3.13
C ILE A 261 -7.27 13.16 4.57
N ASN A 262 -7.12 14.22 5.36
CA ASN A 262 -7.57 14.39 6.75
C ASN A 262 -7.31 13.17 7.66
N VAL A 263 -6.05 12.70 7.66
CA VAL A 263 -5.60 11.59 8.51
C VAL A 263 -4.99 12.16 9.79
N PRO A 264 -5.45 11.73 10.98
CA PRO A 264 -4.86 12.14 12.27
C PRO A 264 -3.38 11.75 12.35
N ILE A 265 -2.54 12.64 12.90
CA ILE A 265 -1.14 12.30 13.16
C ILE A 265 -1.04 11.88 14.63
N LEU A 266 -0.81 10.58 14.85
CA LEU A 266 -0.68 9.99 16.19
C LEU A 266 0.55 10.53 16.92
N GLY A 267 1.62 10.82 16.17
CA GLY A 267 2.82 11.44 16.70
C GLY A 267 4.03 11.30 15.81
N ILE A 268 5.14 11.82 16.31
CA ILE A 268 6.46 11.76 15.69
C ILE A 268 7.36 10.82 16.51
N VAL A 269 8.13 9.97 15.82
CA VAL A 269 9.22 9.18 16.41
C VAL A 269 10.54 9.79 15.95
N GLU A 270 11.32 10.30 16.91
CA GLU A 270 12.68 10.78 16.65
C GLU A 270 13.64 9.62 16.78
N ASN A 271 14.03 9.05 15.65
CA ASN A 271 15.01 7.96 15.60
C ASN A 271 16.44 8.50 15.50
N MET A 272 17.43 7.71 15.93
CA MET A 272 18.84 8.10 15.97
C MET A 272 19.05 9.40 16.78
N ALA A 273 18.29 9.54 17.85
CA ALA A 273 18.23 10.78 18.64
C ALA A 273 19.55 11.12 19.35
N TRP A 274 20.31 10.12 19.76
CA TRP A 274 21.68 10.24 20.31
C TRP A 274 22.43 8.93 20.15
N PHE A 275 23.75 8.99 20.32
CA PHE A 275 24.63 7.85 20.43
C PHE A 275 25.28 7.82 21.81
N THR A 276 25.39 6.65 22.42
CA THR A 276 26.09 6.43 23.69
C THR A 276 27.15 5.34 23.45
N PRO A 277 28.45 5.67 23.52
CA PRO A 277 29.52 4.68 23.42
C PRO A 277 29.49 3.70 24.61
N ALA A 278 29.86 2.44 24.37
CA ALA A 278 29.87 1.43 25.42
C ALA A 278 30.89 1.77 26.55
N GLU A 279 31.97 2.43 26.18
CA GLU A 279 33.03 2.86 27.12
C GLU A 279 32.61 4.06 27.97
N LEU A 280 31.58 4.81 27.54
CA LEU A 280 31.11 6.01 28.21
C LEU A 280 29.54 5.96 28.35
N PRO A 281 29.01 5.04 29.16
CA PRO A 281 27.58 4.74 29.20
C PRO A 281 26.72 5.91 29.72
N ASN A 282 27.30 6.89 30.36
CA ASN A 282 26.59 8.08 30.84
C ASN A 282 26.62 9.26 29.86
N ASN A 283 27.36 9.14 28.74
CA ASN A 283 27.50 10.22 27.78
C ASN A 283 26.55 10.04 26.61
N ARG A 284 25.96 11.15 26.17
CA ARG A 284 25.12 11.19 24.97
C ARG A 284 25.72 12.14 23.95
N TYR A 285 25.95 11.62 22.76
CA TYR A 285 26.46 12.38 21.62
C TYR A 285 25.34 12.56 20.59
N TYR A 286 25.02 13.80 20.27
CA TYR A 286 23.93 14.15 19.37
C TYR A 286 24.46 14.32 17.94
N ILE A 287 24.82 13.19 17.32
CA ILE A 287 25.49 13.13 16.00
C ILE A 287 24.63 13.82 14.92
N PHE A 288 23.33 13.64 14.97
CA PHE A 288 22.37 14.20 14.03
C PHE A 288 21.66 15.47 14.52
N GLY A 289 22.12 16.09 15.59
CA GLY A 289 21.47 17.23 16.23
C GLY A 289 20.64 16.79 17.44
N LYS A 290 20.07 17.75 18.14
CA LYS A 290 19.36 17.53 19.41
C LYS A 290 17.96 18.12 19.34
N ASP A 291 16.96 17.34 19.77
CA ASP A 291 15.55 17.76 19.97
C ASP A 291 14.90 18.43 18.74
N GLY A 292 15.38 18.14 17.53
CA GLY A 292 14.87 18.80 16.34
C GLY A 292 13.39 18.50 16.06
N ASN A 293 12.98 17.26 16.26
CA ASN A 293 11.57 16.86 16.08
C ASN A 293 10.69 17.29 17.26
N ARG A 294 11.25 17.52 18.45
CA ARG A 294 10.51 18.06 19.59
C ARG A 294 9.97 19.46 19.27
N ALA A 295 10.81 20.34 18.73
CA ALA A 295 10.39 21.69 18.35
C ALA A 295 9.27 21.68 17.28
N ILE A 296 9.33 20.76 16.33
CA ILE A 296 8.27 20.59 15.32
C ILE A 296 6.99 20.01 15.95
N ALA A 297 7.13 19.01 16.81
CA ALA A 297 6.00 18.43 17.54
C ALA A 297 5.23 19.50 18.31
N GLU A 298 5.94 20.34 19.09
CA GLU A 298 5.36 21.46 19.81
C GLU A 298 4.69 22.49 18.89
N LYS A 299 5.39 22.90 17.82
CA LYS A 299 4.87 23.88 16.84
C LYS A 299 3.56 23.45 16.19
N TYR A 300 3.42 22.16 15.89
CA TYR A 300 2.25 21.61 15.20
C TYR A 300 1.22 20.97 16.14
N GLY A 301 1.45 20.99 17.45
CA GLY A 301 0.58 20.35 18.44
C GLY A 301 0.51 18.83 18.25
N ILE A 302 1.63 18.19 17.88
CA ILE A 302 1.75 16.75 17.66
C ILE A 302 2.57 16.16 18.81
N ARG A 303 2.22 14.94 19.24
CA ARG A 303 2.98 14.25 20.30
C ARG A 303 4.34 13.76 19.79
N LEU A 304 5.38 13.88 20.59
CA LEU A 304 6.62 13.13 20.40
C LEU A 304 6.44 11.76 21.09
N LEU A 305 6.26 10.70 20.28
CA LEU A 305 5.93 9.35 20.80
C LEU A 305 7.12 8.67 21.44
N ALA A 306 8.30 8.81 20.85
CA ALA A 306 9.54 8.22 21.34
C ALA A 306 10.76 8.96 20.79
N GLN A 307 11.87 8.87 21.53
CA GLN A 307 13.21 9.17 21.06
C GLN A 307 14.03 7.88 21.17
N ILE A 308 14.50 7.36 20.03
CA ILE A 308 15.21 6.08 19.95
C ILE A 308 16.69 6.38 19.67
N PRO A 309 17.63 5.85 20.47
CA PRO A 309 19.05 6.07 20.25
C PRO A 309 19.59 5.35 19.01
N LEU A 310 20.69 5.85 18.48
CA LEU A 310 21.50 5.13 17.50
C LEU A 310 22.32 4.06 18.25
N VAL A 311 22.02 2.78 17.98
CA VAL A 311 22.68 1.64 18.65
C VAL A 311 23.03 0.59 17.60
N GLN A 312 24.27 0.10 17.67
CA GLN A 312 24.80 -0.89 16.74
C GLN A 312 23.94 -2.18 16.70
N SER A 313 23.53 -2.68 17.87
CA SER A 313 22.73 -3.91 17.96
C SER A 313 21.35 -3.79 17.30
N ILE A 314 20.76 -2.59 17.18
CA ILE A 314 19.50 -2.40 16.43
C ILE A 314 19.73 -2.71 14.94
N CYS A 315 20.86 -2.28 14.39
CA CYS A 315 21.23 -2.55 13.00
C CYS A 315 21.52 -4.05 12.82
N GLU A 316 22.41 -4.62 13.64
CA GLU A 316 22.79 -6.03 13.58
C GLU A 316 21.59 -6.98 13.71
N ASN A 317 20.70 -6.70 14.64
CA ASN A 317 19.46 -7.46 14.84
C ASN A 317 18.53 -7.35 13.63
N GLY A 318 18.40 -6.17 13.04
CA GLY A 318 17.64 -5.98 11.81
C GLY A 318 18.20 -6.80 10.64
N ASP A 319 19.53 -6.81 10.47
CA ASP A 319 20.24 -7.60 9.46
C ASP A 319 20.16 -9.11 9.71
N ALA A 320 20.08 -9.52 10.97
CA ALA A 320 19.91 -10.91 11.38
C ALA A 320 18.46 -11.40 11.30
N GLY A 321 17.50 -10.54 10.98
CA GLY A 321 16.08 -10.87 10.92
C GLY A 321 15.42 -11.09 12.27
N THR A 322 15.98 -10.47 13.32
CA THR A 322 15.53 -10.58 14.72
C THR A 322 15.31 -9.20 15.32
N PRO A 323 14.13 -8.57 15.13
CA PRO A 323 13.83 -7.25 15.67
C PRO A 323 14.25 -7.10 17.14
N SER A 324 14.91 -5.98 17.45
CA SER A 324 15.56 -5.75 18.77
C SER A 324 14.61 -5.82 19.95
N VAL A 325 13.33 -5.61 19.73
CA VAL A 325 12.29 -5.70 20.75
C VAL A 325 12.03 -7.14 21.25
N LEU A 326 12.59 -8.16 20.58
CA LEU A 326 12.48 -9.56 20.98
C LEU A 326 13.31 -9.87 22.23
N ASP A 327 14.43 -9.17 22.42
CA ASP A 327 15.27 -9.35 23.60
C ASP A 327 14.76 -8.49 24.76
N ASP A 328 14.07 -9.13 25.72
CA ASP A 328 13.53 -8.48 26.91
C ASP A 328 14.57 -7.85 27.82
N ASN A 329 15.81 -8.35 27.78
CA ASN A 329 16.92 -7.86 28.61
C ASN A 329 17.66 -6.67 27.97
N SER A 330 17.38 -6.39 26.72
CA SER A 330 18.03 -5.32 25.96
C SER A 330 17.42 -3.95 26.34
N PRO A 331 18.22 -2.95 26.69
CA PRO A 331 17.74 -1.58 26.89
C PRO A 331 17.01 -1.03 25.64
N GLN A 332 17.38 -1.49 24.46
CA GLN A 332 16.79 -1.08 23.19
C GLN A 332 15.34 -1.56 23.05
N SER A 333 15.02 -2.73 23.59
CA SER A 333 13.66 -3.26 23.62
C SER A 333 12.69 -2.30 24.31
N GLN A 334 13.12 -1.66 25.39
CA GLN A 334 12.28 -0.75 26.18
C GLN A 334 11.79 0.45 25.37
N TYR A 335 12.62 1.03 24.50
CA TYR A 335 12.22 2.16 23.66
C TYR A 335 11.05 1.80 22.73
N PHE A 336 11.08 0.59 22.14
CA PHE A 336 10.02 0.13 21.25
C PHE A 336 8.77 -0.30 22.02
N MET A 337 8.94 -0.90 23.20
CA MET A 337 7.80 -1.22 24.09
C MET A 337 7.11 0.06 24.61
N GLU A 338 7.86 1.10 24.95
CA GLU A 338 7.31 2.40 25.32
C GLU A 338 6.60 3.07 24.15
N LEU A 339 7.20 3.02 22.96
CA LEU A 339 6.55 3.51 21.72
C LEU A 339 5.18 2.85 21.53
N ALA A 340 5.11 1.52 21.63
CA ALA A 340 3.86 0.77 21.47
C ALA A 340 2.80 1.18 22.52
N LYS A 341 3.19 1.41 23.77
CA LYS A 341 2.30 1.87 24.85
C LYS A 341 1.84 3.32 24.68
N ASN A 342 2.62 4.14 23.96
CA ASN A 342 2.30 5.55 23.73
C ASN A 342 1.34 5.78 22.55
N ILE A 343 1.04 4.76 21.75
CA ILE A 343 0.03 4.85 20.71
C ILE A 343 -1.35 4.91 21.38
N LYS A 344 -2.04 6.02 21.21
CA LYS A 344 -3.40 6.25 21.73
C LYS A 344 -4.22 6.88 20.63
N PHE A 345 -5.45 6.44 20.52
CA PHE A 345 -6.46 7.03 19.64
C PHE A 345 -7.36 7.95 20.46
N GLU A 346 -7.68 9.10 19.92
CA GLU A 346 -8.63 10.07 20.50
C GLU A 346 -10.06 9.67 20.17
#